data_64e0a3b3beb58606a9bff7a19e7776cf
#
_entry.id   64e0a3b3beb58606a9bff7a19e7776cf
#
_cell.length_a   1.000
_cell.length_b   1.000
_cell.length_c   1.000
_cell.angle_alpha   90.00
_cell.angle_beta   90.00
_cell.angle_gamma   90.00
#
_symmetry.space_group_name_H-M   'P 1'
#
loop_
_entity.id
_entity.type
_entity.pdbx_description
1 polymer ?
#
loop_
_entity_poly.entity_id
_entity_poly.type
_entity_poly.pdbx_seq_one_letter_code
_entity_poly.pdbx_strand_id
1 'polypeptide(L)'
;MVQTEFENIAASLRSRVVSVARGYGLDADSAEDVAQDTMLKLWTIRERYSGIKQATALCVTIAKHLSVDMLRGRRCSQIDDIKISDSQYRQPDSRLESLENETWLKMQLDRLPSKEYSVLHLRQVEHKSTEEIAAIVGISEKSVPTLLARARKKLLEEMRKKAP
;
A
#
# COMPACT_ATOMS: atom_id res chain seq x y z
N MET A 1 0.08 20.59 14.05
CA MET A 1 -1.39 20.86 14.19
C MET A 1 -1.78 20.73 15.64
N VAL A 2 -2.51 21.69 16.16
CA VAL A 2 -3.00 21.69 17.55
C VAL A 2 -4.19 20.73 17.68
N GLN A 3 -4.40 20.18 18.88
CA GLN A 3 -5.47 19.20 19.14
C GLN A 3 -6.86 19.71 18.71
N THR A 4 -7.20 20.92 19.09
CA THR A 4 -8.50 21.54 18.78
C THR A 4 -8.73 21.72 17.26
N GLU A 5 -7.69 22.01 16.49
CA GLU A 5 -7.77 22.10 15.04
C GLU A 5 -8.03 20.72 14.42
N PHE A 6 -7.39 19.68 14.94
CA PHE A 6 -7.61 18.30 14.47
C PHE A 6 -9.05 17.86 14.79
N GLU A 7 -9.54 18.09 16.00
CA GLU A 7 -10.90 17.72 16.40
C GLU A 7 -11.95 18.37 15.50
N ASN A 8 -11.76 19.65 15.13
CA ASN A 8 -12.68 20.38 14.25
C ASN A 8 -12.79 19.80 12.83
N ILE A 9 -11.74 19.16 12.33
CA ILE A 9 -11.73 18.58 10.96
C ILE A 9 -11.88 17.07 10.95
N ALA A 10 -11.80 16.42 12.10
CA ALA A 10 -11.77 14.96 12.22
C ALA A 10 -12.97 14.28 11.54
N ALA A 11 -14.19 14.80 11.76
CA ALA A 11 -15.40 14.24 11.16
C ALA A 11 -15.37 14.33 9.61
N SER A 12 -14.91 15.47 9.07
CA SER A 12 -14.79 15.69 7.63
C SER A 12 -13.71 14.78 7.01
N LEU A 13 -12.56 14.66 7.67
CA LEU A 13 -11.49 13.76 7.23
C LEU A 13 -11.94 12.31 7.25
N ARG A 14 -12.62 11.87 8.31
CA ARG A 14 -13.14 10.51 8.43
C ARG A 14 -14.11 10.17 7.30
N SER A 15 -15.10 11.03 7.02
CA SER A 15 -16.03 10.86 5.92
C SER A 15 -15.31 10.73 4.57
N ARG A 16 -14.28 11.53 4.37
CA ARG A 16 -13.45 11.47 3.15
C ARG A 16 -12.70 10.16 3.04
N VAL A 17 -12.14 9.64 4.14
CA VAL A 17 -11.46 8.34 4.16
C VAL A 17 -12.42 7.20 3.80
N VAL A 18 -13.60 7.16 4.40
CA VAL A 18 -14.63 6.16 4.09
C VAL A 18 -14.99 6.20 2.60
N SER A 19 -15.17 7.40 2.05
CA SER A 19 -15.45 7.57 0.60
C SER A 19 -14.31 7.03 -0.27
N VAL A 20 -13.05 7.32 0.08
CA VAL A 20 -11.87 6.80 -0.63
C VAL A 20 -11.82 5.27 -0.55
N ALA A 21 -11.96 4.69 0.64
CA ALA A 21 -11.91 3.24 0.85
C ALA A 21 -13.03 2.51 0.08
N ARG A 22 -14.23 3.07 0.07
CA ARG A 22 -15.36 2.57 -0.74
C ARG A 22 -15.07 2.65 -2.24
N GLY A 23 -14.41 3.70 -2.70
CA GLY A 23 -13.97 3.86 -4.09
C GLY A 23 -12.96 2.78 -4.54
N TYR A 24 -12.23 2.17 -3.61
CA TYR A 24 -11.37 1.00 -3.85
C TYR A 24 -12.13 -0.34 -3.81
N GLY A 25 -13.44 -0.33 -3.58
CA GLY A 25 -14.29 -1.53 -3.57
C GLY A 25 -14.37 -2.23 -2.20
N LEU A 26 -13.96 -1.57 -1.11
CA LEU A 26 -14.15 -2.11 0.23
C LEU A 26 -15.62 -2.00 0.66
N ASP A 27 -16.08 -3.01 1.40
CA ASP A 27 -17.39 -2.98 2.06
C ASP A 27 -17.44 -1.93 3.17
N ALA A 28 -18.62 -1.72 3.76
CA ALA A 28 -18.83 -0.68 4.76
C ALA A 28 -17.94 -0.87 6.00
N ASP A 29 -17.85 -2.10 6.51
CA ASP A 29 -17.10 -2.42 7.72
C ASP A 29 -15.60 -2.23 7.49
N SER A 30 -15.09 -2.73 6.38
CA SER A 30 -13.68 -2.54 6.01
C SER A 30 -13.31 -1.10 5.73
N ALA A 31 -14.20 -0.33 5.13
CA ALA A 31 -13.97 1.11 4.92
C ALA A 31 -13.94 1.87 6.25
N GLU A 32 -14.72 1.43 7.21
CA GLU A 32 -14.73 1.99 8.56
C GLU A 32 -13.43 1.65 9.32
N ASP A 33 -12.93 0.42 9.22
CA ASP A 33 -11.64 0.01 9.78
C ASP A 33 -10.49 0.87 9.19
N VAL A 34 -10.48 1.06 7.86
CA VAL A 34 -9.53 1.96 7.21
C VAL A 34 -9.64 3.38 7.73
N ALA A 35 -10.86 3.86 8.00
CA ALA A 35 -11.05 5.19 8.54
C ALA A 35 -10.50 5.33 9.96
N GLN A 36 -10.75 4.37 10.83
CA GLN A 36 -10.21 4.36 12.20
C GLN A 36 -8.68 4.35 12.20
N ASP A 37 -8.08 3.44 11.42
CA ASP A 37 -6.62 3.33 11.32
C ASP A 37 -5.98 4.60 10.73
N THR A 38 -6.62 5.21 9.72
CA THR A 38 -6.15 6.46 9.11
C THR A 38 -6.18 7.59 10.14
N MET A 39 -7.27 7.73 10.87
CA MET A 39 -7.41 8.78 11.88
C MET A 39 -6.40 8.61 13.02
N LEU A 40 -6.16 7.37 13.47
CA LEU A 40 -5.17 7.07 14.49
C LEU A 40 -3.75 7.42 14.02
N LYS A 41 -3.39 7.06 12.79
CA LYS A 41 -2.09 7.42 12.20
C LYS A 41 -1.92 8.93 12.08
N LEU A 42 -2.92 9.65 11.57
CA LEU A 42 -2.89 11.11 11.48
C LEU A 42 -2.70 11.76 12.84
N TRP A 43 -3.41 11.29 13.84
CA TRP A 43 -3.27 11.78 15.21
C TRP A 43 -1.85 11.57 15.75
N THR A 44 -1.29 10.38 15.54
CA THR A 44 0.06 10.02 16.01
C THR A 44 1.14 10.92 15.40
N ILE A 45 0.97 11.31 14.14
CA ILE A 45 1.96 12.13 13.42
C ILE A 45 1.57 13.61 13.33
N ARG A 46 0.57 14.07 14.12
CA ARG A 46 0.01 15.43 14.04
C ARG A 46 1.03 16.55 14.16
N GLU A 47 2.17 16.30 14.80
CA GLU A 47 3.26 17.26 14.94
C GLU A 47 4.11 17.43 13.67
N ARG A 48 4.03 16.46 12.74
CA ARG A 48 4.83 16.44 11.51
C ARG A 48 4.20 17.21 10.35
N TYR A 49 2.95 17.64 10.47
CA TYR A 49 2.28 18.41 9.43
C TYR A 49 1.60 19.66 10.04
N SER A 50 1.53 20.71 9.21
CA SER A 50 0.88 21.96 9.59
C SER A 50 -0.27 22.28 8.65
N GLY A 51 -1.41 22.60 9.26
CA GLY A 51 -2.59 23.06 8.54
C GLY A 51 -3.44 21.98 7.88
N ILE A 52 -4.65 22.36 7.55
CA ILE A 52 -5.73 21.49 7.06
C ILE A 52 -5.40 20.86 5.70
N LYS A 53 -4.74 21.62 4.80
CA LYS A 53 -4.40 21.11 3.45
C LYS A 53 -3.46 19.92 3.51
N GLN A 54 -2.41 19.99 4.34
CA GLN A 54 -1.47 18.90 4.52
C GLN A 54 -2.11 17.70 5.21
N ALA A 55 -2.92 17.93 6.25
CA ALA A 55 -3.70 16.89 6.90
C ALA A 55 -4.59 16.15 5.91
N THR A 56 -5.31 16.87 5.06
CA THR A 56 -6.21 16.29 4.07
C THR A 56 -5.46 15.46 3.01
N ALA A 57 -4.36 15.98 2.49
CA ALA A 57 -3.55 15.27 1.50
C ALA A 57 -2.96 13.97 2.07
N LEU A 58 -2.42 14.06 3.30
CA LEU A 58 -1.84 12.92 4.00
C LEU A 58 -2.92 11.88 4.36
N CYS A 59 -4.09 12.34 4.80
CA CYS A 59 -5.26 11.52 5.08
C CYS A 59 -5.64 10.65 3.88
N VAL A 60 -5.78 11.24 2.70
CA VAL A 60 -6.13 10.53 1.47
C VAL A 60 -5.03 9.54 1.08
N THR A 61 -3.76 9.91 1.22
CA THR A 61 -2.64 9.03 0.91
C THR A 61 -2.61 7.81 1.83
N ILE A 62 -2.76 8.01 3.14
CA ILE A 62 -2.80 6.91 4.12
C ILE A 62 -4.01 6.00 3.83
N ALA A 63 -5.19 6.57 3.57
CA ALA A 63 -6.39 5.82 3.26
C ALA A 63 -6.22 4.92 2.02
N LYS A 64 -5.63 5.45 0.95
CA LYS A 64 -5.30 4.67 -0.27
C LYS A 64 -4.41 3.49 0.05
N HIS A 65 -3.31 3.71 0.80
CA HIS A 65 -2.38 2.63 1.16
C HIS A 65 -3.03 1.55 2.00
N LEU A 66 -3.79 1.93 3.02
CA LEU A 66 -4.50 0.96 3.86
C LEU A 66 -5.55 0.17 3.07
N SER A 67 -6.27 0.83 2.15
CA SER A 67 -7.23 0.16 1.27
C SER A 67 -6.56 -0.87 0.37
N VAL A 68 -5.45 -0.50 -0.26
CA VAL A 68 -4.66 -1.42 -1.11
C VAL A 68 -4.11 -2.58 -0.29
N ASP A 69 -3.54 -2.33 0.89
CA ASP A 69 -3.00 -3.37 1.77
C ASP A 69 -4.09 -4.35 2.20
N MET A 70 -5.28 -3.87 2.53
CA MET A 70 -6.41 -4.72 2.90
C MET A 70 -6.88 -5.60 1.74
N LEU A 71 -6.97 -5.05 0.52
CA LEU A 71 -7.31 -5.82 -0.68
C LEU A 71 -6.24 -6.85 -1.02
N ARG A 72 -4.97 -6.52 -0.84
CA ARG A 72 -3.85 -7.48 -1.03
C ARG A 72 -3.92 -8.62 -0.03
N GLY A 73 -4.17 -8.33 1.24
CA GLY A 73 -4.34 -9.35 2.27
C GLY A 73 -5.46 -10.33 1.95
N ARG A 74 -6.59 -9.85 1.43
CA ARG A 74 -7.70 -10.69 0.97
C ARG A 74 -7.33 -11.56 -0.23
N ARG A 75 -6.58 -11.02 -1.21
CA ARG A 75 -6.10 -11.80 -2.37
C ARG A 75 -5.12 -12.88 -1.96
N CYS A 76 -4.19 -12.60 -1.06
CA CYS A 76 -3.25 -13.62 -0.57
C CYS A 76 -3.96 -14.77 0.14
N SER A 77 -4.97 -14.49 0.97
CA SER A 77 -5.77 -15.55 1.62
C SER A 77 -6.56 -16.39 0.62
N GLN A 78 -7.02 -15.81 -0.48
CA GLN A 78 -7.73 -16.54 -1.53
C GLN A 78 -6.80 -17.38 -2.43
N ILE A 79 -5.52 -16.97 -2.59
CA ILE A 79 -4.53 -17.71 -3.39
C ILE A 79 -4.04 -18.94 -2.65
N ASP A 80 -3.96 -18.91 -1.33
CA ASP A 80 -3.61 -20.09 -0.52
C ASP A 80 -4.67 -21.21 -0.61
N ASP A 81 -5.92 -20.87 -0.94
CA ASP A 81 -7.02 -21.84 -1.16
C ASP A 81 -7.15 -22.30 -2.62
N ILE A 82 -6.51 -21.64 -3.58
CA ILE A 82 -6.55 -22.01 -5.00
C ILE A 82 -5.24 -22.73 -5.34
N LYS A 83 -5.27 -24.06 -5.34
CA LYS A 83 -4.27 -24.87 -6.05
C LYS A 83 -4.21 -24.39 -7.50
N ILE A 84 -3.06 -23.84 -7.89
CA ILE A 84 -2.79 -23.41 -9.26
C ILE A 84 -3.00 -24.63 -10.18
N SER A 85 -4.10 -24.64 -10.86
CA SER A 85 -4.34 -25.52 -11.97
C SER A 85 -3.47 -25.04 -13.14
N ASP A 86 -2.48 -25.85 -13.46
CA ASP A 86 -1.64 -25.75 -14.62
C ASP A 86 -2.48 -25.61 -15.88
N SER A 87 -2.43 -24.51 -16.58
CA SER A 87 -2.98 -24.40 -17.93
C SER A 87 -1.95 -23.86 -18.90
N GLN A 88 -1.26 -24.83 -19.48
CA GLN A 88 -0.88 -25.06 -20.88
C GLN A 88 -0.73 -23.86 -21.84
N TYR A 89 0.50 -23.82 -22.39
CA TYR A 89 0.86 -23.55 -23.80
C TYR A 89 0.09 -22.47 -24.57
N ARG A 90 0.80 -21.39 -24.90
CA ARG A 90 0.72 -20.79 -26.26
C ARG A 90 1.98 -20.03 -26.64
N GLN A 91 2.25 -20.04 -27.93
CA GLN A 91 3.42 -19.57 -28.67
C GLN A 91 3.84 -18.11 -28.39
N PRO A 92 5.14 -17.77 -28.58
CA PRO A 92 5.70 -16.47 -28.21
C PRO A 92 5.29 -15.39 -29.22
N ASP A 93 4.40 -14.52 -28.77
CA ASP A 93 4.23 -13.21 -29.34
C ASP A 93 4.77 -12.21 -28.31
N SER A 94 5.62 -11.28 -28.70
CA SER A 94 6.33 -10.37 -27.79
C SER A 94 5.40 -9.57 -26.87
N ARG A 95 4.15 -9.41 -27.26
CA ARG A 95 3.08 -8.83 -26.42
C ARG A 95 2.62 -9.78 -25.32
N LEU A 96 2.58 -11.08 -25.58
CA LEU A 96 2.21 -12.10 -24.57
C LEU A 96 3.30 -12.24 -23.52
N GLU A 97 4.57 -12.24 -23.89
CA GLU A 97 5.69 -12.26 -22.94
C GLU A 97 5.70 -11.02 -22.03
N SER A 98 5.36 -9.84 -22.57
CA SER A 98 5.25 -8.62 -21.78
C SER A 98 4.11 -8.72 -20.75
N LEU A 99 2.93 -9.18 -21.15
CA LEU A 99 1.77 -9.38 -20.27
C LEU A 99 2.03 -10.46 -19.22
N GLU A 100 2.70 -11.55 -19.58
CA GLU A 100 3.09 -12.61 -18.64
C GLU A 100 4.10 -12.09 -17.62
N ASN A 101 5.07 -11.28 -18.04
CA ASN A 101 6.04 -10.67 -17.17
C ASN A 101 5.41 -9.65 -16.20
N GLU A 102 4.46 -8.84 -16.68
CA GLU A 102 3.71 -7.91 -15.84
C GLU A 102 2.85 -8.64 -14.80
N THR A 103 2.15 -9.69 -15.23
CA THR A 103 1.32 -10.53 -14.35
C THR A 103 2.19 -11.21 -13.30
N TRP A 104 3.30 -11.79 -13.70
CA TRP A 104 4.25 -12.42 -12.81
C TRP A 104 4.82 -11.41 -11.78
N LEU A 105 5.26 -10.22 -12.25
CA LEU A 105 5.80 -9.19 -11.37
C LEU A 105 4.74 -8.75 -10.34
N LYS A 106 3.51 -8.57 -10.77
CA LYS A 106 2.39 -8.23 -9.89
C LYS A 106 2.20 -9.29 -8.81
N MET A 107 2.24 -10.57 -9.18
CA MET A 107 2.16 -11.68 -8.22
C MET A 107 3.31 -11.65 -7.21
N GLN A 108 4.54 -11.35 -7.63
CA GLN A 108 5.67 -11.25 -6.70
C GLN A 108 5.55 -10.05 -5.77
N LEU A 109 5.08 -8.92 -6.29
CA LEU A 109 4.78 -7.73 -5.47
C LEU A 109 3.70 -8.02 -4.42
N ASP A 110 2.65 -8.76 -4.79
CA ASP A 110 1.56 -9.14 -3.89
C ASP A 110 2.02 -10.11 -2.77
N ARG A 111 3.10 -10.87 -3.00
CA ARG A 111 3.73 -11.75 -1.99
C ARG A 111 4.62 -11.02 -0.99
N LEU A 112 4.99 -9.77 -1.25
CA LEU A 112 5.79 -9.01 -0.29
C LEU A 112 4.98 -8.72 0.98
N PRO A 113 5.62 -8.76 2.17
CA PRO A 113 5.00 -8.28 3.39
C PRO A 113 4.47 -6.85 3.22
N SER A 114 3.34 -6.54 3.86
CA SER A 114 2.62 -5.29 3.66
C SER A 114 3.50 -4.04 3.78
N LYS A 115 4.33 -3.97 4.84
CA LYS A 115 5.24 -2.82 5.04
C LYS A 115 6.32 -2.72 3.97
N GLU A 116 6.87 -3.84 3.50
CA GLU A 116 7.90 -3.87 2.44
C GLU A 116 7.30 -3.42 1.12
N TYR A 117 6.11 -3.88 0.79
CA TYR A 117 5.37 -3.43 -0.39
C TYR A 117 5.06 -1.94 -0.33
N SER A 118 4.47 -1.46 0.78
CA SER A 118 4.09 -0.05 0.93
C SER A 118 5.29 0.88 0.79
N VAL A 119 6.41 0.55 1.42
CA VAL A 119 7.64 1.33 1.32
C VAL A 119 8.20 1.33 -0.11
N LEU A 120 8.18 0.19 -0.78
CA LEU A 120 8.64 0.07 -2.17
C LEU A 120 7.74 0.86 -3.12
N HIS A 121 6.42 0.72 -3.01
CA HIS A 121 5.43 1.42 -3.83
C HIS A 121 5.54 2.94 -3.66
N LEU A 122 5.57 3.44 -2.41
CA LEU A 122 5.71 4.86 -2.11
C LEU A 122 6.98 5.45 -2.69
N ARG A 123 8.08 4.69 -2.67
CA ARG A 123 9.36 5.16 -3.22
C ARG A 123 9.40 5.13 -4.74
N GLN A 124 8.94 4.05 -5.38
CA GLN A 124 9.11 3.83 -6.82
C GLN A 124 8.00 4.43 -7.66
N VAL A 125 6.77 4.40 -7.16
CA VAL A 125 5.59 4.86 -7.92
C VAL A 125 5.19 6.28 -7.53
N GLU A 126 5.17 6.57 -6.23
CA GLU A 126 4.74 7.88 -5.74
C GLU A 126 5.91 8.85 -5.46
N HIS A 127 7.15 8.39 -5.62
CA HIS A 127 8.38 9.19 -5.46
C HIS A 127 8.45 9.94 -4.12
N LYS A 128 7.95 9.33 -3.04
CA LYS A 128 7.93 9.92 -1.71
C LYS A 128 9.31 9.95 -1.06
N SER A 129 9.55 10.97 -0.23
CA SER A 129 10.76 11.08 0.58
C SER A 129 10.79 10.03 1.69
N THR A 130 11.95 9.81 2.30
CA THR A 130 12.09 8.89 3.44
C THR A 130 11.22 9.31 4.62
N GLU A 131 11.16 10.61 4.90
CA GLU A 131 10.32 11.19 5.96
C GLU A 131 8.83 10.97 5.69
N GLU A 132 8.37 11.23 4.46
CA GLU A 132 6.99 11.01 4.05
C GLU A 132 6.60 9.53 4.16
N ILE A 133 7.46 8.62 3.68
CA ILE A 133 7.25 7.18 3.77
C ILE A 133 7.14 6.74 5.22
N ALA A 134 8.05 7.19 6.07
CA ALA A 134 8.05 6.88 7.49
C ALA A 134 6.75 7.32 8.16
N ALA A 135 6.27 8.54 7.84
CA ALA A 135 5.02 9.08 8.34
C ALA A 135 3.80 8.27 7.86
N ILE A 136 3.72 7.97 6.56
CA ILE A 136 2.59 7.26 5.94
C ILE A 136 2.49 5.82 6.46
N VAL A 137 3.61 5.10 6.49
CA VAL A 137 3.65 3.69 6.90
C VAL A 137 3.63 3.52 8.43
N GLY A 138 3.97 4.57 9.18
CA GLY A 138 4.04 4.54 10.65
C GLY A 138 5.27 3.80 11.17
N ILE A 139 6.43 4.05 10.57
CA ILE A 139 7.72 3.47 10.94
C ILE A 139 8.77 4.57 11.17
N SER A 140 9.92 4.19 11.73
CA SER A 140 11.05 5.12 11.84
C SER A 140 11.69 5.37 10.47
N GLU A 141 12.21 6.56 10.24
CA GLU A 141 12.94 6.90 9.00
C GLU A 141 14.12 5.96 8.74
N LYS A 142 14.81 5.55 9.81
CA LYS A 142 15.94 4.59 9.74
C LYS A 142 15.51 3.21 9.25
N SER A 143 14.24 2.84 9.43
CA SER A 143 13.70 1.54 8.97
C SER A 143 13.38 1.54 7.48
N VAL A 144 13.16 2.70 6.85
CA VAL A 144 12.78 2.80 5.44
C VAL A 144 13.83 2.19 4.50
N PRO A 145 15.14 2.55 4.59
CA PRO A 145 16.16 1.93 3.74
C PRO A 145 16.27 0.41 3.91
N THR A 146 16.14 -0.08 5.15
CA THR A 146 16.20 -1.50 5.47
C THR A 146 15.05 -2.27 4.81
N LEU A 147 13.83 -1.76 4.90
CA LEU A 147 12.66 -2.38 4.27
C LEU A 147 12.74 -2.34 2.75
N LEU A 148 13.22 -1.24 2.18
CA LEU A 148 13.50 -1.15 0.73
C LEU A 148 14.51 -2.19 0.27
N ALA A 149 15.61 -2.34 1.01
CA ALA A 149 16.64 -3.33 0.68
C ALA A 149 16.10 -4.77 0.74
N ARG A 150 15.29 -5.09 1.77
CA ARG A 150 14.64 -6.40 1.90
C ARG A 150 13.65 -6.68 0.76
N ALA A 151 12.79 -5.71 0.42
CA ALA A 151 11.84 -5.84 -0.68
C ALA A 151 12.55 -6.09 -2.01
N ARG A 152 13.59 -5.30 -2.31
CA ARG A 152 14.39 -5.47 -3.54
C ARG A 152 15.10 -6.80 -3.59
N LYS A 153 15.69 -7.25 -2.47
CA LYS A 153 16.38 -8.54 -2.39
C LYS A 153 15.42 -9.69 -2.71
N LYS A 154 14.24 -9.70 -2.10
CA LYS A 154 13.22 -10.74 -2.36
C LYS A 154 12.80 -10.77 -3.83
N LEU A 155 12.53 -9.61 -4.44
CA LEU A 155 12.17 -9.54 -5.86
C LEU A 155 13.30 -10.04 -6.76
N LEU A 156 14.55 -9.66 -6.48
CA LEU A 156 15.71 -10.12 -7.25
C LEU A 156 15.94 -11.62 -7.13
N GLU A 157 15.74 -12.21 -5.96
CA GLU A 157 15.82 -13.66 -5.75
C GLU A 157 14.77 -14.40 -6.59
N GLU A 158 13.53 -13.91 -6.62
CA GLU A 158 12.48 -14.51 -7.45
C GLU A 158 12.74 -14.30 -8.96
N MET A 159 13.26 -13.15 -9.37
CA MET A 159 13.68 -12.91 -10.76
C MET A 159 14.79 -13.89 -11.20
N ARG A 160 15.77 -14.15 -10.33
CA ARG A 160 16.84 -15.11 -10.61
C ARG A 160 16.31 -16.55 -10.76
N LYS A 161 15.30 -16.94 -10.00
CA LYS A 161 14.66 -18.25 -10.13
C LYS A 161 13.86 -18.40 -11.42
N LYS A 162 13.34 -17.29 -11.94
CA LYS A 162 12.59 -17.26 -13.20
C LYS A 162 13.51 -17.25 -14.42
N ALA A 163 14.70 -16.70 -14.29
CA ALA A 163 15.66 -16.66 -15.39
C ALA A 163 16.09 -18.10 -15.76
N PRO A 164 16.09 -18.46 -17.06
CA PRO A 164 16.47 -19.78 -17.52
C PRO A 164 17.93 -20.11 -17.24
#